data_c582d2f44abaf4499a409c80252196e2
#
_entry.id   c582d2f44abaf4499a409c80252196e2
#
_cell.length_a   1.000
_cell.length_b   1.000
_cell.length_c   1.000
_cell.angle_alpha   90.00
_cell.angle_beta   90.00
_cell.angle_gamma   90.00
#
_symmetry.space_group_name_H-M   'P 1'
#
loop_
_entity.id
_entity.type
_entity.pdbx_description
1 polymer ?
#
loop_
_entity_poly.entity_id
_entity_poly.type
_entity_poly.pdbx_seq_one_letter_code
_entity_poly.pdbx_strand_id
1 'polypeptide(L)'
;MAEKDIPQEAETIIIGGGIIGSSIAYHLSKRGMKDVVLLERKQLTCGTTWHAAGLVSMLWPTPTLTNLAKYCHELYASLESETGQATGYKRIGSVSLARNEERLEELQRNSSMAKVFGVESRMIQNDELESMYPGLDSDGVIGSLYIEKDGQTNPIDTTMALAKGARNYGAEIIENIEVEEILTKENKVVGVRCGDTSIKGKNIILTGGLWSREIAKQIGVHLPLYACEHYYVVTEEIPDLTPRPVMRDFDKGIYFKEDAGKMLVGWFEKNAIGCPMSNISHDFCFDEFPVNMDHIEPYLLSSMGTFPMIGEVGIRTFFNGPESFTNDNLHLMGPTPEIENFYVACGMNSKGIAAAGGLGKIMADWVIDGYPSGEITETDVRRNNSVQTSQTYIESRIPEALGHTYSMHWPFYQYSSARNLWKSPLHEELACLLYTSPSPRDKSQSHMPSSA
;
A
#
# COMPACT_ATOMS: atom_id res chain seq x y z
N MET A 1 -34.56 0.03 -11.73
CA MET A 1 -33.72 0.72 -10.71
C MET A 1 -34.11 2.19 -10.81
N ALA A 2 -34.41 2.86 -9.70
CA ALA A 2 -34.63 4.30 -9.73
C ALA A 2 -33.38 4.96 -10.30
N GLU A 3 -33.53 5.85 -11.27
CA GLU A 3 -32.48 6.70 -11.79
C GLU A 3 -31.88 7.44 -10.57
N LYS A 4 -30.64 7.14 -10.21
CA LYS A 4 -29.96 7.88 -9.13
C LYS A 4 -29.79 9.29 -9.65
N ASP A 5 -30.31 10.27 -8.92
CA ASP A 5 -30.08 11.69 -9.22
C ASP A 5 -28.56 11.95 -9.10
N ILE A 6 -27.88 12.01 -10.24
CA ILE A 6 -26.48 12.39 -10.30
C ILE A 6 -26.41 13.91 -10.16
N PRO A 7 -25.65 14.47 -9.20
CA PRO A 7 -25.53 15.90 -9.03
C PRO A 7 -24.94 16.56 -10.28
N GLN A 8 -25.42 17.76 -10.63
CA GLN A 8 -24.90 18.50 -11.79
C GLN A 8 -23.59 19.21 -11.50
N GLU A 9 -23.31 19.47 -10.23
CA GLU A 9 -22.06 20.13 -9.78
C GLU A 9 -21.64 19.66 -8.39
N ALA A 10 -20.33 19.72 -8.12
CA ALA A 10 -19.73 19.43 -6.83
C ALA A 10 -18.53 20.34 -6.59
N GLU A 11 -18.20 20.65 -5.35
CA GLU A 11 -16.94 21.34 -5.04
C GLU A 11 -15.75 20.40 -5.23
N THR A 12 -15.88 19.15 -4.80
CA THR A 12 -14.84 18.14 -4.96
C THR A 12 -15.45 16.80 -5.40
N ILE A 13 -14.91 16.26 -6.49
CA ILE A 13 -15.26 14.92 -7.01
C ILE A 13 -14.11 13.96 -6.69
N ILE A 14 -14.42 12.84 -6.04
CA ILE A 14 -13.49 11.75 -5.75
C ILE A 14 -13.83 10.60 -6.68
N ILE A 15 -12.84 10.09 -7.41
CA ILE A 15 -12.99 8.98 -8.36
C ILE A 15 -12.40 7.71 -7.73
N GLY A 16 -13.25 6.76 -7.35
CA GLY A 16 -12.88 5.47 -6.76
C GLY A 16 -13.29 5.31 -5.30
N GLY A 17 -14.06 4.26 -5.02
CA GLY A 17 -14.68 3.95 -3.73
C GLY A 17 -13.93 2.91 -2.89
N GLY A 18 -12.61 2.79 -3.07
CA GLY A 18 -11.74 2.04 -2.16
C GLY A 18 -11.53 2.76 -0.83
N ILE A 19 -10.72 2.16 0.06
CA ILE A 19 -10.45 2.74 1.39
C ILE A 19 -9.86 4.15 1.31
N ILE A 20 -9.04 4.44 0.31
CA ILE A 20 -8.41 5.77 0.14
C ILE A 20 -9.45 6.83 -0.20
N GLY A 21 -10.29 6.60 -1.22
CA GLY A 21 -11.34 7.54 -1.60
C GLY A 21 -12.37 7.75 -0.48
N SER A 22 -12.78 6.67 0.19
CA SER A 22 -13.69 6.74 1.34
C SER A 22 -13.08 7.53 2.51
N SER A 23 -11.77 7.40 2.76
CA SER A 23 -11.07 8.16 3.79
C SER A 23 -10.96 9.65 3.44
N ILE A 24 -10.65 9.97 2.19
CA ILE A 24 -10.60 11.37 1.74
C ILE A 24 -11.99 12.01 1.83
N ALA A 25 -13.05 11.33 1.37
CA ALA A 25 -14.43 11.80 1.50
C ALA A 25 -14.82 12.08 2.96
N TYR A 26 -14.47 11.15 3.85
CA TYR A 26 -14.69 11.30 5.29
C TYR A 26 -14.00 12.55 5.85
N HIS A 27 -12.72 12.75 5.55
CA HIS A 27 -11.97 13.88 6.11
C HIS A 27 -12.39 15.23 5.53
N LEU A 28 -12.65 15.31 4.22
CA LEU A 28 -13.17 16.54 3.58
C LEU A 28 -14.48 16.98 4.23
N SER A 29 -15.44 16.05 4.31
CA SER A 29 -16.77 16.33 4.87
C SER A 29 -16.72 16.61 6.37
N LYS A 30 -15.91 15.86 7.14
CA LYS A 30 -15.69 16.13 8.57
C LYS A 30 -15.08 17.49 8.83
N ARG A 31 -14.24 18.00 7.93
CA ARG A 31 -13.71 19.38 7.97
C ARG A 31 -14.71 20.43 7.51
N GLY A 32 -15.92 20.05 7.12
CA GLY A 32 -17.01 20.93 6.77
C GLY A 32 -17.07 21.33 5.30
N MET A 33 -16.27 20.70 4.40
CA MET A 33 -16.42 20.90 2.97
C MET A 33 -17.81 20.41 2.53
N LYS A 34 -18.50 21.26 1.78
CA LYS A 34 -19.81 20.94 1.21
C LYS A 34 -19.64 20.35 -0.20
N ASP A 35 -20.70 19.70 -0.68
CA ASP A 35 -20.78 19.20 -2.06
C ASP A 35 -19.57 18.31 -2.44
N VAL A 36 -19.21 17.39 -1.53
CA VAL A 36 -18.23 16.32 -1.75
C VAL A 36 -18.96 15.12 -2.36
N VAL A 37 -18.56 14.73 -3.56
CA VAL A 37 -19.14 13.60 -4.29
C VAL A 37 -18.08 12.55 -4.53
N LEU A 38 -18.32 11.32 -4.11
CA LEU A 38 -17.49 10.15 -4.44
C LEU A 38 -18.23 9.28 -5.44
N LEU A 39 -17.57 8.97 -6.56
CA LEU A 39 -18.09 8.15 -7.64
C LEU A 39 -17.31 6.82 -7.68
N GLU A 40 -18.05 5.72 -7.60
CA GLU A 40 -17.49 4.38 -7.71
C GLU A 40 -18.17 3.65 -8.89
N ARG A 41 -17.34 3.12 -9.81
CA ARG A 41 -17.84 2.49 -11.05
C ARG A 41 -18.66 1.23 -10.81
N LYS A 42 -18.38 0.48 -9.73
CA LYS A 42 -19.08 -0.76 -9.36
C LYS A 42 -19.60 -0.62 -7.93
N GLN A 43 -18.97 -1.26 -6.96
CA GLN A 43 -19.35 -1.24 -5.55
C GLN A 43 -18.17 -0.75 -4.70
N LEU A 44 -18.47 -0.11 -3.58
CA LEU A 44 -17.43 0.25 -2.62
C LEU A 44 -16.59 -0.99 -2.28
N THR A 45 -15.29 -0.78 -2.14
CA THR A 45 -14.29 -1.80 -1.79
C THR A 45 -13.90 -2.81 -2.87
N CYS A 46 -14.62 -2.91 -3.98
CA CYS A 46 -14.54 -4.04 -4.93
C CYS A 46 -13.21 -4.17 -5.70
N GLY A 47 -12.34 -3.15 -5.64
CA GLY A 47 -10.96 -3.23 -6.17
C GLY A 47 -10.02 -3.95 -5.20
N THR A 48 -8.82 -3.42 -5.00
CA THR A 48 -7.80 -4.03 -4.11
C THR A 48 -8.21 -4.05 -2.62
N THR A 49 -9.15 -3.22 -2.19
CA THR A 49 -9.50 -3.08 -0.77
C THR A 49 -10.08 -4.35 -0.16
N TRP A 50 -10.97 -5.06 -0.86
CA TRP A 50 -11.69 -6.21 -0.29
C TRP A 50 -10.78 -7.39 0.05
N HIS A 51 -9.70 -7.57 -0.70
CA HIS A 51 -8.78 -8.69 -0.52
C HIS A 51 -7.54 -8.32 0.29
N ALA A 52 -7.42 -7.11 0.81
CA ALA A 52 -6.29 -6.73 1.64
C ALA A 52 -6.26 -7.55 2.95
N ALA A 53 -5.07 -7.95 3.39
CA ALA A 53 -4.90 -8.75 4.61
C ALA A 53 -5.32 -8.02 5.89
N GLY A 54 -5.43 -6.69 5.85
CA GLY A 54 -5.92 -5.88 6.96
C GLY A 54 -4.90 -5.64 8.08
N LEU A 55 -3.60 -5.77 7.79
CA LEU A 55 -2.53 -5.45 8.75
C LEU A 55 -2.41 -3.94 8.91
N VAL A 56 -2.36 -3.46 10.15
CA VAL A 56 -2.18 -2.05 10.48
C VAL A 56 -0.90 -1.89 11.30
N SER A 57 0.21 -1.59 10.60
CA SER A 57 1.52 -1.39 11.20
C SER A 57 1.73 0.08 11.53
N MET A 58 2.31 0.36 12.70
CA MET A 58 2.56 1.72 13.16
C MET A 58 3.92 2.24 12.73
N LEU A 59 4.96 1.41 12.84
CA LEU A 59 6.33 1.81 12.52
C LEU A 59 6.64 1.61 11.04
N TRP A 60 7.13 2.67 10.41
CA TRP A 60 7.59 2.71 9.02
C TRP A 60 9.00 3.32 8.94
N PRO A 61 9.73 3.16 7.82
CA PRO A 61 11.11 3.63 7.69
C PRO A 61 11.30 5.14 7.88
N THR A 62 10.25 5.93 7.72
CA THR A 62 10.33 7.39 7.79
C THR A 62 9.34 8.00 8.78
N PRO A 63 9.62 9.21 9.31
CA PRO A 63 8.68 9.94 10.16
C PRO A 63 7.33 10.17 9.47
N THR A 64 7.34 10.53 8.19
CA THR A 64 6.14 10.79 7.39
C THR A 64 5.20 9.60 7.40
N LEU A 65 5.68 8.45 6.91
CA LEU A 65 4.88 7.23 6.84
C LEU A 65 4.44 6.75 8.22
N THR A 66 5.32 6.86 9.24
CA THR A 66 4.98 6.52 10.63
C THR A 66 3.85 7.40 11.16
N ASN A 67 3.87 8.71 10.89
CA ASN A 67 2.81 9.61 11.33
C ASN A 67 1.47 9.34 10.63
N LEU A 68 1.48 9.01 9.33
CA LEU A 68 0.28 8.55 8.63
C LEU A 68 -0.32 7.32 9.32
N ALA A 69 0.51 6.34 9.64
CA ALA A 69 0.08 5.10 10.29
C ALA A 69 -0.40 5.32 11.73
N LYS A 70 0.29 6.14 12.53
CA LYS A 70 -0.16 6.51 13.89
C LYS A 70 -1.56 7.10 13.88
N TYR A 71 -1.82 8.01 12.96
CA TYR A 71 -3.16 8.59 12.80
C TYR A 71 -4.20 7.53 12.40
N CYS A 72 -3.84 6.56 11.55
CA CYS A 72 -4.73 5.43 11.22
C CYS A 72 -5.15 4.67 12.47
N HIS A 73 -4.21 4.35 13.36
CA HIS A 73 -4.51 3.63 14.60
C HIS A 73 -5.48 4.39 15.50
N GLU A 74 -5.31 5.71 15.61
CA GLU A 74 -6.21 6.58 16.39
C GLU A 74 -7.60 6.62 15.76
N LEU A 75 -7.66 6.85 14.45
CA LEU A 75 -8.90 6.91 13.70
C LEU A 75 -9.69 5.60 13.78
N TYR A 76 -9.05 4.47 13.47
CA TYR A 76 -9.74 3.18 13.44
C TYR A 76 -10.23 2.74 14.83
N ALA A 77 -9.52 3.11 15.89
CA ALA A 77 -9.95 2.85 17.25
C ALA A 77 -11.23 3.63 17.64
N SER A 78 -11.48 4.78 17.03
CA SER A 78 -12.64 5.63 17.35
C SER A 78 -13.79 5.49 16.34
N LEU A 79 -13.51 4.98 15.13
CA LEU A 79 -14.41 5.04 13.99
C LEU A 79 -15.72 4.28 14.21
N GLU A 80 -15.67 3.11 14.89
CA GLU A 80 -16.85 2.35 15.23
C GLU A 80 -17.79 3.11 16.17
N SER A 81 -17.25 3.74 17.21
CA SER A 81 -18.04 4.55 18.15
C SER A 81 -18.63 5.79 17.51
N GLU A 82 -17.91 6.39 16.53
CA GLU A 82 -18.36 7.59 15.81
C GLU A 82 -19.45 7.29 14.78
N THR A 83 -19.33 6.17 14.09
CA THR A 83 -20.20 5.87 12.94
C THR A 83 -21.27 4.83 13.23
N GLY A 84 -21.12 4.05 14.30
CA GLY A 84 -21.94 2.87 14.58
C GLY A 84 -21.79 1.75 13.54
N GLN A 85 -20.64 1.71 12.83
CA GLN A 85 -20.27 0.66 11.89
C GLN A 85 -19.01 -0.05 12.43
N ALA A 86 -19.13 -1.35 12.66
CA ALA A 86 -17.99 -2.17 13.09
C ALA A 86 -16.84 -2.08 12.06
N THR A 87 -15.63 -2.05 12.54
CA THR A 87 -14.41 -2.03 11.71
C THR A 87 -13.60 -3.31 11.83
N GLY A 88 -13.87 -4.11 12.87
CA GLY A 88 -13.03 -5.25 13.23
C GLY A 88 -11.62 -4.86 13.66
N TYR A 89 -11.37 -3.58 13.95
CA TYR A 89 -10.06 -3.10 14.39
C TYR A 89 -9.70 -3.62 15.79
N LYS A 90 -8.50 -4.21 15.90
CA LYS A 90 -7.96 -4.75 17.15
C LYS A 90 -6.49 -4.37 17.29
N ARG A 91 -6.11 -3.85 18.45
CA ARG A 91 -4.69 -3.69 18.81
C ARG A 91 -4.21 -5.00 19.42
N ILE A 92 -3.50 -5.79 18.64
CA ILE A 92 -3.02 -7.13 19.04
C ILE A 92 -1.50 -7.24 18.99
N GLY A 93 -0.83 -6.17 18.58
CA GLY A 93 0.62 -6.14 18.38
C GLY A 93 1.10 -6.76 17.09
N SER A 94 2.39 -6.62 16.84
CA SER A 94 3.10 -7.35 15.79
C SER A 94 4.50 -7.74 16.22
N VAL A 95 5.01 -8.84 15.65
CA VAL A 95 6.37 -9.34 15.86
C VAL A 95 7.06 -9.48 14.50
N SER A 96 8.29 -8.99 14.40
CA SER A 96 9.17 -9.17 13.25
C SER A 96 10.36 -10.04 13.66
N LEU A 97 10.63 -11.10 12.91
CA LEU A 97 11.68 -12.08 13.19
C LEU A 97 13.01 -11.70 12.51
N ALA A 98 14.13 -12.01 13.17
CA ALA A 98 15.46 -12.00 12.58
C ALA A 98 16.05 -13.41 12.59
N ARG A 99 16.50 -13.90 11.42
CA ARG A 99 17.13 -15.21 11.25
C ARG A 99 18.63 -15.12 10.91
N ASN A 100 19.16 -13.91 10.81
CA ASN A 100 20.59 -13.65 10.60
C ASN A 100 20.98 -12.35 11.29
N GLU A 101 22.29 -12.14 11.49
CA GLU A 101 22.84 -11.02 12.22
C GLU A 101 22.52 -9.66 11.57
N GLU A 102 22.51 -9.59 10.25
CA GLU A 102 22.20 -8.37 9.51
C GLU A 102 20.75 -7.93 9.74
N ARG A 103 19.82 -8.88 9.75
CA ARG A 103 18.41 -8.62 10.07
C ARG A 103 18.23 -8.23 11.54
N LEU A 104 18.94 -8.88 12.44
CA LEU A 104 18.91 -8.52 13.86
C LEU A 104 19.36 -7.07 14.07
N GLU A 105 20.46 -6.67 13.43
CA GLU A 105 20.94 -5.29 13.45
C GLU A 105 19.91 -4.31 12.89
N GLU A 106 19.24 -4.67 11.77
CA GLU A 106 18.17 -3.86 11.21
C GLU A 106 17.01 -3.70 12.19
N LEU A 107 16.55 -4.77 12.85
CA LEU A 107 15.47 -4.69 13.84
C LEU A 107 15.87 -3.86 15.07
N GLN A 108 17.13 -3.92 15.51
CA GLN A 108 17.65 -3.06 16.58
C GLN A 108 17.64 -1.57 16.16
N ARG A 109 18.03 -1.27 14.93
CA ARG A 109 17.91 0.09 14.37
C ARG A 109 16.45 0.54 14.29
N ASN A 110 15.55 -0.33 13.84
CA ASN A 110 14.11 -0.06 13.79
C ASN A 110 13.55 0.23 15.19
N SER A 111 13.96 -0.53 16.22
CA SER A 111 13.60 -0.25 17.60
C SER A 111 14.13 1.10 18.09
N SER A 112 15.33 1.49 17.67
CA SER A 112 15.90 2.80 17.99
C SER A 112 15.16 3.94 17.28
N MET A 113 14.82 3.76 15.99
CA MET A 113 13.99 4.70 15.23
C MET A 113 12.59 4.84 15.83
N ALA A 114 11.99 3.74 16.27
CA ALA A 114 10.66 3.73 16.89
C ALA A 114 10.60 4.71 18.07
N LYS A 115 11.64 4.73 18.92
CA LYS A 115 11.73 5.67 20.05
C LYS A 115 11.72 7.13 19.58
N VAL A 116 12.44 7.44 18.51
CA VAL A 116 12.49 8.81 17.92
C VAL A 116 11.12 9.20 17.37
N PHE A 117 10.41 8.26 16.73
CA PHE A 117 9.09 8.50 16.14
C PHE A 117 7.93 8.38 17.16
N GLY A 118 8.25 8.11 18.43
CA GLY A 118 7.25 7.96 19.49
C GLY A 118 6.39 6.70 19.33
N VAL A 119 7.00 5.61 18.86
CA VAL A 119 6.39 4.28 18.78
C VAL A 119 7.03 3.37 19.81
N GLU A 120 6.20 2.79 20.69
CA GLU A 120 6.64 1.83 21.71
C GLU A 120 7.02 0.51 21.04
N SER A 121 8.26 0.08 21.25
CA SER A 121 8.78 -1.17 20.72
C SER A 121 9.84 -1.75 21.65
N ARG A 122 10.04 -3.05 21.57
CA ARG A 122 11.10 -3.73 22.32
C ARG A 122 11.59 -4.98 21.60
N MET A 123 12.85 -5.32 21.80
CA MET A 123 13.38 -6.62 21.40
C MET A 123 12.88 -7.69 22.38
N ILE A 124 12.52 -8.85 21.87
CA ILE A 124 12.10 -10.02 22.65
C ILE A 124 12.98 -11.22 22.32
N GLN A 125 13.11 -12.14 23.27
CA GLN A 125 13.86 -13.37 23.15
C GLN A 125 12.95 -14.55 22.75
N ASN A 126 13.54 -15.68 22.39
CA ASN A 126 12.79 -16.83 21.87
C ASN A 126 11.81 -17.45 22.86
N ASP A 127 12.10 -17.45 24.15
CA ASP A 127 11.19 -17.95 25.19
C ASP A 127 9.87 -17.15 25.25
N GLU A 128 9.96 -15.84 25.15
CA GLU A 128 8.79 -14.97 25.05
C GLU A 128 8.08 -15.14 23.70
N LEU A 129 8.83 -15.21 22.60
CA LEU A 129 8.31 -15.45 21.26
C LEU A 129 7.48 -16.74 21.20
N GLU A 130 8.00 -17.85 21.71
CA GLU A 130 7.33 -19.16 21.77
C GLU A 130 6.06 -19.13 22.62
N SER A 131 6.09 -18.37 23.72
CA SER A 131 4.90 -18.13 24.55
C SER A 131 3.80 -17.37 23.80
N MET A 132 4.16 -16.38 22.97
CA MET A 132 3.22 -15.62 22.15
C MET A 132 2.68 -16.44 20.97
N TYR A 133 3.47 -17.40 20.47
CA TYR A 133 3.14 -18.18 19.27
C TYR A 133 3.32 -19.69 19.52
N PRO A 134 2.46 -20.33 20.32
CA PRO A 134 2.46 -21.78 20.45
C PRO A 134 2.39 -22.46 19.08
N GLY A 135 3.31 -23.41 18.86
CA GLY A 135 3.43 -24.14 17.60
C GLY A 135 4.28 -23.46 16.52
N LEU A 136 4.96 -22.35 16.83
CA LEU A 136 5.99 -21.78 15.98
C LEU A 136 7.25 -22.63 16.02
N ASP A 137 7.85 -22.90 14.86
CA ASP A 137 9.23 -23.35 14.77
C ASP A 137 10.17 -22.13 14.86
N SER A 138 10.75 -21.96 16.06
CA SER A 138 11.66 -20.85 16.37
C SER A 138 13.12 -21.16 16.00
N ASP A 139 13.43 -22.36 15.45
CA ASP A 139 14.79 -22.71 15.08
C ASP A 139 15.37 -21.71 14.07
N GLY A 140 16.61 -21.28 14.33
CA GLY A 140 17.29 -20.25 13.57
C GLY A 140 16.76 -18.82 13.76
N VAL A 141 15.79 -18.56 14.66
CA VAL A 141 15.43 -17.20 15.08
C VAL A 141 16.44 -16.74 16.14
N ILE A 142 17.13 -15.64 15.87
CA ILE A 142 18.17 -15.09 16.77
C ILE A 142 17.75 -13.85 17.54
N GLY A 143 16.52 -13.37 17.28
CA GLY A 143 15.89 -12.25 18.00
C GLY A 143 14.67 -11.74 17.27
N SER A 144 13.84 -10.97 17.96
CA SER A 144 12.60 -10.45 17.39
C SER A 144 12.28 -9.05 17.89
N LEU A 145 11.63 -8.24 17.06
CA LEU A 145 11.12 -6.92 17.42
C LEU A 145 9.60 -7.00 17.63
N TYR A 146 9.14 -6.64 18.82
CA TYR A 146 7.73 -6.54 19.17
C TYR A 146 7.26 -5.08 19.22
N ILE A 147 6.12 -4.80 18.58
CA ILE A 147 5.42 -3.51 18.58
C ILE A 147 4.01 -3.75 19.14
N GLU A 148 3.81 -3.38 20.40
CA GLU A 148 2.60 -3.72 21.13
C GLU A 148 1.32 -3.08 20.57
N LYS A 149 1.41 -1.86 20.04
CA LYS A 149 0.26 -1.08 19.57
C LYS A 149 -0.09 -1.30 18.11
N ASP A 150 0.64 -2.15 17.39
CA ASP A 150 0.25 -2.59 16.06
C ASP A 150 -1.08 -3.35 16.11
N GLY A 151 -1.78 -3.39 14.99
CA GLY A 151 -3.10 -4.00 14.96
C GLY A 151 -3.47 -4.64 13.64
N GLN A 152 -4.70 -5.05 13.60
CA GLN A 152 -5.37 -5.53 12.38
C GLN A 152 -6.78 -4.97 12.32
N THR A 153 -7.35 -4.96 11.12
CA THR A 153 -8.73 -4.54 10.88
C THR A 153 -9.37 -5.38 9.77
N ASN A 154 -10.69 -5.33 9.65
CA ASN A 154 -11.36 -5.81 8.46
C ASN A 154 -11.36 -4.68 7.41
N PRO A 155 -10.72 -4.86 6.24
CA PRO A 155 -10.61 -3.79 5.24
C PRO A 155 -11.96 -3.31 4.70
N ILE A 156 -12.89 -4.22 4.45
CA ILE A 156 -14.23 -3.90 3.95
C ILE A 156 -14.98 -3.07 5.00
N ASP A 157 -15.08 -3.60 6.22
CA ASP A 157 -15.83 -2.97 7.31
C ASP A 157 -15.27 -1.58 7.65
N THR A 158 -13.94 -1.44 7.69
CA THR A 158 -13.27 -0.14 7.92
C THR A 158 -13.61 0.85 6.81
N THR A 159 -13.61 0.42 5.55
CA THR A 159 -13.97 1.27 4.43
C THR A 159 -15.44 1.68 4.49
N MET A 160 -16.32 0.75 4.83
CA MET A 160 -17.75 1.03 5.01
C MET A 160 -18.01 1.98 6.17
N ALA A 161 -17.21 1.88 7.25
CA ALA A 161 -17.28 2.82 8.37
C ALA A 161 -16.84 4.23 7.96
N LEU A 162 -15.74 4.36 7.19
CA LEU A 162 -15.31 5.64 6.62
C LEU A 162 -16.36 6.22 5.68
N ALA A 163 -16.91 5.42 4.77
CA ALA A 163 -17.97 5.84 3.85
C ALA A 163 -19.24 6.28 4.58
N LYS A 164 -19.63 5.55 5.64
CA LYS A 164 -20.77 5.92 6.49
C LYS A 164 -20.50 7.24 7.22
N GLY A 165 -19.31 7.40 7.78
CA GLY A 165 -18.89 8.65 8.40
C GLY A 165 -18.91 9.82 7.42
N ALA A 166 -18.42 9.65 6.19
CA ALA A 166 -18.50 10.65 5.14
C ALA A 166 -19.94 11.07 4.84
N ARG A 167 -20.86 10.10 4.69
CA ARG A 167 -22.30 10.38 4.50
C ARG A 167 -22.92 11.12 5.70
N ASN A 168 -22.54 10.76 6.92
CA ASN A 168 -23.03 11.43 8.13
C ASN A 168 -22.60 12.92 8.17
N TYR A 169 -21.46 13.26 7.56
CA TYR A 169 -20.97 14.63 7.43
C TYR A 169 -21.42 15.32 6.13
N GLY A 170 -22.25 14.66 5.30
CA GLY A 170 -22.89 15.25 4.14
C GLY A 170 -22.23 14.97 2.80
N ALA A 171 -21.26 14.03 2.72
CA ALA A 171 -20.77 13.57 1.42
C ALA A 171 -21.81 12.72 0.71
N GLU A 172 -21.88 12.87 -0.60
CA GLU A 172 -22.64 11.99 -1.48
C GLU A 172 -21.71 10.89 -2.03
N ILE A 173 -22.10 9.63 -1.86
CA ILE A 173 -21.36 8.46 -2.36
C ILE A 173 -22.25 7.68 -3.28
N ILE A 174 -21.89 7.61 -4.55
CA ILE A 174 -22.68 7.02 -5.63
C ILE A 174 -21.91 5.84 -6.21
N GLU A 175 -22.52 4.66 -6.12
CA GLU A 175 -21.97 3.41 -6.66
C GLU A 175 -22.66 3.08 -8.00
N ASN A 176 -21.97 2.29 -8.84
CA ASN A 176 -22.37 1.93 -10.19
C ASN A 176 -22.42 3.13 -11.15
N ILE A 177 -21.51 4.08 -10.94
CA ILE A 177 -21.30 5.24 -11.81
C ILE A 177 -19.83 5.28 -12.22
N GLU A 178 -19.58 5.02 -13.49
CA GLU A 178 -18.23 5.09 -14.06
C GLU A 178 -17.93 6.50 -14.56
N VAL A 179 -16.77 7.02 -14.15
CA VAL A 179 -16.20 8.22 -14.75
C VAL A 179 -15.45 7.79 -16.00
N GLU A 180 -16.00 8.11 -17.16
CA GLU A 180 -15.42 7.80 -18.46
C GLU A 180 -14.38 8.82 -18.90
N GLU A 181 -14.55 10.08 -18.49
CA GLU A 181 -13.69 11.17 -18.90
C GLU A 181 -13.54 12.23 -17.81
N ILE A 182 -12.32 12.70 -17.62
CA ILE A 182 -12.04 13.90 -16.80
C ILE A 182 -12.03 15.11 -17.74
N LEU A 183 -12.92 16.05 -17.49
CA LEU A 183 -13.08 17.24 -18.34
C LEU A 183 -12.08 18.31 -17.93
N THR A 184 -11.31 18.81 -18.89
CA THR A 184 -10.31 19.85 -18.66
C THR A 184 -10.51 21.04 -19.58
N LYS A 185 -10.15 22.23 -19.10
CA LYS A 185 -10.10 23.46 -19.89
C LYS A 185 -8.90 24.29 -19.44
N GLU A 186 -8.06 24.72 -20.39
CA GLU A 186 -6.88 25.57 -20.09
C GLU A 186 -5.96 24.97 -18.99
N ASN A 187 -5.66 23.67 -19.11
CA ASN A 187 -4.86 22.89 -18.13
C ASN A 187 -5.45 22.87 -16.70
N LYS A 188 -6.75 22.98 -16.57
CA LYS A 188 -7.47 22.90 -15.30
C LYS A 188 -8.63 21.93 -15.42
N VAL A 189 -8.89 21.14 -14.37
CA VAL A 189 -10.11 20.33 -14.32
C VAL A 189 -11.35 21.21 -14.21
N VAL A 190 -12.43 20.80 -14.88
CA VAL A 190 -13.73 21.48 -14.83
C VAL A 190 -14.88 20.55 -14.50
N GLY A 191 -14.64 19.23 -14.44
CA GLY A 191 -15.65 18.24 -14.11
C GLY A 191 -15.31 16.85 -14.61
N VAL A 192 -16.29 15.98 -14.60
CA VAL A 192 -16.21 14.61 -15.12
C VAL A 192 -17.43 14.29 -15.97
N ARG A 193 -17.29 13.31 -16.88
CA ARG A 193 -18.40 12.75 -17.66
C ARG A 193 -18.64 11.30 -17.24
N CYS A 194 -19.91 10.98 -17.02
CA CYS A 194 -20.42 9.67 -16.64
C CYS A 194 -21.59 9.33 -17.60
N GLY A 195 -21.31 8.55 -18.66
CA GLY A 195 -22.27 8.32 -19.73
C GLY A 195 -22.71 9.61 -20.39
N ASP A 196 -24.02 9.85 -20.42
CA ASP A 196 -24.62 11.07 -20.98
C ASP A 196 -24.65 12.27 -20.02
N THR A 197 -24.23 12.09 -18.77
CA THR A 197 -24.27 13.13 -17.73
C THR A 197 -22.86 13.66 -17.45
N SER A 198 -22.76 14.98 -17.28
CA SER A 198 -21.53 15.63 -16.82
C SER A 198 -21.75 16.29 -15.47
N ILE A 199 -20.80 16.11 -14.57
CA ILE A 199 -20.76 16.76 -13.25
C ILE A 199 -19.68 17.83 -13.29
N LYS A 200 -20.03 19.09 -13.07
CA LYS A 200 -19.03 20.16 -12.91
C LYS A 200 -18.30 19.97 -11.59
N GLY A 201 -16.99 20.14 -11.58
CA GLY A 201 -16.18 19.98 -10.37
C GLY A 201 -15.05 20.98 -10.30
N LYS A 202 -14.83 21.58 -9.13
CA LYS A 202 -13.71 22.49 -8.90
C LYS A 202 -12.41 21.73 -8.65
N ASN A 203 -12.48 20.68 -7.85
CA ASN A 203 -11.36 19.79 -7.56
C ASN A 203 -11.72 18.36 -7.95
N ILE A 204 -10.76 17.64 -8.52
CA ILE A 204 -10.90 16.20 -8.80
C ILE A 204 -9.77 15.44 -8.12
N ILE A 205 -10.13 14.41 -7.35
CA ILE A 205 -9.18 13.56 -6.65
C ILE A 205 -9.30 12.13 -7.21
N LEU A 206 -8.25 11.66 -7.85
CA LEU A 206 -8.20 10.31 -8.41
C LEU A 206 -7.66 9.31 -7.39
N THR A 207 -8.52 8.38 -6.99
CA THR A 207 -8.25 7.28 -6.05
C THR A 207 -8.59 5.93 -6.65
N GLY A 208 -8.45 5.81 -7.96
CA GLY A 208 -8.86 4.65 -8.76
C GLY A 208 -7.94 3.41 -8.62
N GLY A 209 -7.08 3.34 -7.57
CA GLY A 209 -6.20 2.21 -7.33
C GLY A 209 -5.33 1.89 -8.56
N LEU A 210 -5.34 0.64 -8.98
CA LEU A 210 -4.55 0.18 -10.13
C LEU A 210 -4.99 0.79 -11.48
N TRP A 211 -6.23 1.28 -11.59
CA TRP A 211 -6.73 1.97 -12.81
C TRP A 211 -6.30 3.43 -12.91
N SER A 212 -5.73 4.01 -11.86
CA SER A 212 -5.39 5.43 -11.82
C SER A 212 -4.45 5.87 -12.94
N ARG A 213 -3.50 5.02 -13.33
CA ARG A 213 -2.58 5.34 -14.44
C ARG A 213 -3.32 5.56 -15.76
N GLU A 214 -4.22 4.66 -16.11
CA GLU A 214 -4.92 4.73 -17.40
C GLU A 214 -5.94 5.88 -17.43
N ILE A 215 -6.58 6.16 -16.28
CA ILE A 215 -7.51 7.29 -16.15
C ILE A 215 -6.73 8.62 -16.27
N ALA A 216 -5.64 8.78 -15.52
CA ALA A 216 -4.84 10.02 -15.54
C ALA A 216 -4.19 10.29 -16.92
N LYS A 217 -3.79 9.22 -17.63
CA LYS A 217 -3.18 9.31 -18.95
C LYS A 217 -4.10 9.98 -19.99
N GLN A 218 -5.43 9.87 -19.85
CA GLN A 218 -6.39 10.50 -20.76
C GLN A 218 -6.25 12.02 -20.80
N ILE A 219 -5.78 12.63 -19.71
CA ILE A 219 -5.57 14.08 -19.59
C ILE A 219 -4.09 14.48 -19.58
N GLY A 220 -3.21 13.58 -20.04
CA GLY A 220 -1.77 13.85 -20.16
C GLY A 220 -0.99 13.73 -18.86
N VAL A 221 -1.57 13.22 -17.77
CA VAL A 221 -0.88 12.94 -16.51
C VAL A 221 -0.36 11.51 -16.50
N HIS A 222 0.95 11.35 -16.31
CA HIS A 222 1.61 10.04 -16.36
C HIS A 222 2.08 9.60 -14.98
N LEU A 223 1.49 8.52 -14.45
CA LEU A 223 1.81 7.97 -13.14
C LEU A 223 2.73 6.74 -13.27
N PRO A 224 3.82 6.62 -12.48
CA PRO A 224 4.67 5.43 -12.45
C PRO A 224 4.01 4.32 -11.63
N LEU A 225 2.93 3.78 -12.16
CA LEU A 225 2.08 2.78 -11.53
C LEU A 225 1.96 1.56 -12.43
N TYR A 226 2.11 0.36 -11.85
CA TYR A 226 1.93 -0.89 -12.54
C TYR A 226 1.29 -1.92 -11.63
N ALA A 227 0.39 -2.74 -12.16
CA ALA A 227 -0.20 -3.81 -11.38
C ALA A 227 0.73 -5.03 -11.33
N CYS A 228 0.79 -5.69 -10.18
CA CYS A 228 1.43 -6.98 -10.01
C CYS A 228 0.47 -7.94 -9.31
N GLU A 229 0.62 -9.22 -9.58
CA GLU A 229 -0.07 -10.26 -8.84
C GLU A 229 0.44 -10.30 -7.40
N HIS A 230 -0.45 -10.54 -6.46
CA HIS A 230 -0.11 -10.68 -5.05
C HIS A 230 -0.92 -11.80 -4.42
N TYR A 231 -0.26 -12.62 -3.61
CA TYR A 231 -0.79 -13.90 -3.17
C TYR A 231 -0.89 -14.01 -1.66
N TYR A 232 -1.93 -14.68 -1.19
CA TYR A 232 -2.03 -15.21 0.16
C TYR A 232 -2.93 -16.45 0.19
N VAL A 233 -2.86 -17.20 1.28
CA VAL A 233 -3.79 -18.29 1.56
C VAL A 233 -4.48 -18.06 2.90
N VAL A 234 -5.66 -18.66 3.05
CA VAL A 234 -6.34 -18.76 4.34
C VAL A 234 -6.55 -20.25 4.62
N THR A 235 -6.10 -20.72 5.77
CA THR A 235 -6.27 -22.11 6.19
C THR A 235 -7.73 -22.43 6.52
N GLU A 236 -8.07 -23.70 6.62
CA GLU A 236 -9.22 -24.11 7.41
C GLU A 236 -8.98 -23.78 8.89
N GLU A 237 -10.01 -23.96 9.72
CA GLU A 237 -9.92 -23.71 11.16
C GLU A 237 -8.80 -24.57 11.79
N ILE A 238 -7.90 -23.92 12.52
CA ILE A 238 -6.82 -24.58 13.25
C ILE A 238 -7.29 -24.77 14.70
N PRO A 239 -7.36 -26.00 15.21
CA PRO A 239 -7.77 -26.25 16.59
C PRO A 239 -6.94 -25.45 17.60
N ASP A 240 -7.60 -24.85 18.58
CA ASP A 240 -6.97 -24.09 19.67
C ASP A 240 -6.16 -22.86 19.24
N LEU A 241 -6.28 -22.41 17.98
CA LEU A 241 -5.66 -21.18 17.53
C LEU A 241 -6.32 -19.96 18.21
N THR A 242 -5.56 -19.30 19.06
CA THR A 242 -6.02 -18.09 19.78
C THR A 242 -5.55 -16.82 19.07
N PRO A 243 -6.26 -15.68 19.30
CA PRO A 243 -5.78 -14.38 18.84
C PRO A 243 -4.35 -14.11 19.28
N ARG A 244 -3.52 -13.68 18.35
CA ARG A 244 -2.08 -13.44 18.57
C ARG A 244 -1.60 -12.26 17.73
N PRO A 245 -0.48 -11.62 18.08
CA PRO A 245 0.08 -10.55 17.28
C PRO A 245 0.31 -10.97 15.82
N VAL A 246 0.28 -10.02 14.89
CA VAL A 246 0.70 -10.27 13.51
C VAL A 246 2.19 -10.61 13.49
N MET A 247 2.58 -11.66 12.76
CA MET A 247 3.99 -12.01 12.62
C MET A 247 4.50 -11.70 11.21
N ARG A 248 5.76 -11.25 11.14
CA ARG A 248 6.49 -11.09 9.87
C ARG A 248 7.83 -11.79 9.95
N ASP A 249 8.09 -12.65 9.00
CA ASP A 249 9.41 -13.23 8.75
C ASP A 249 9.97 -12.61 7.47
N PHE A 250 10.67 -11.49 7.62
CA PHE A 250 11.20 -10.74 6.49
C PHE A 250 12.24 -11.54 5.69
N ASP A 251 13.01 -12.42 6.34
CA ASP A 251 14.05 -13.20 5.68
C ASP A 251 13.46 -14.29 4.77
N LYS A 252 12.30 -14.82 5.14
CA LYS A 252 11.52 -15.74 4.31
C LYS A 252 10.52 -15.06 3.38
N GLY A 253 10.27 -13.76 3.55
CA GLY A 253 9.31 -12.99 2.78
C GLY A 253 7.85 -13.27 3.13
N ILE A 254 7.55 -13.69 4.37
CA ILE A 254 6.26 -14.22 4.80
C ILE A 254 5.65 -13.35 5.91
N TYR A 255 4.32 -13.22 5.91
CA TYR A 255 3.57 -12.71 7.06
C TYR A 255 2.42 -13.64 7.44
N PHE A 256 2.08 -13.62 8.72
CA PHE A 256 1.03 -14.46 9.31
C PHE A 256 0.07 -13.59 10.12
N LYS A 257 -1.22 -13.84 9.95
CA LYS A 257 -2.29 -13.17 10.70
C LYS A 257 -3.31 -14.21 11.14
N GLU A 258 -3.60 -14.25 12.44
CA GLU A 258 -4.78 -14.99 12.93
C GLU A 258 -6.06 -14.23 12.55
N ASP A 259 -7.06 -14.95 12.09
CA ASP A 259 -8.37 -14.40 11.72
C ASP A 259 -9.47 -15.43 11.97
N ALA A 260 -10.18 -15.24 13.09
CA ALA A 260 -11.31 -16.09 13.49
C ALA A 260 -10.98 -17.60 13.50
N GLY A 261 -9.89 -17.98 14.16
CA GLY A 261 -9.44 -19.37 14.30
C GLY A 261 -8.75 -19.95 13.06
N LYS A 262 -8.46 -19.11 12.05
CA LYS A 262 -7.74 -19.46 10.84
C LYS A 262 -6.45 -18.69 10.74
N MET A 263 -5.51 -19.18 9.95
CA MET A 263 -4.29 -18.44 9.64
C MET A 263 -4.36 -17.89 8.21
N LEU A 264 -4.29 -16.57 8.07
CA LEU A 264 -3.98 -15.93 6.80
C LEU A 264 -2.46 -15.87 6.68
N VAL A 265 -1.93 -16.41 5.58
CA VAL A 265 -0.50 -16.46 5.27
C VAL A 265 -0.27 -15.81 3.93
N GLY A 266 0.51 -14.75 3.89
CA GLY A 266 0.80 -14.04 2.64
C GLY A 266 2.30 -13.82 2.45
N TRP A 267 2.66 -13.48 1.23
CA TRP A 267 4.05 -13.41 0.81
C TRP A 267 4.36 -12.13 0.07
N PHE A 268 5.63 -11.73 0.13
CA PHE A 268 6.24 -10.76 -0.79
C PHE A 268 7.29 -11.52 -1.61
N GLU A 269 6.85 -12.02 -2.76
CA GLU A 269 7.60 -12.91 -3.62
C GLU A 269 8.75 -12.16 -4.29
N LYS A 270 9.98 -12.69 -4.18
CA LYS A 270 11.17 -12.06 -4.79
C LYS A 270 11.05 -11.93 -6.32
N ASN A 271 10.34 -12.88 -6.95
CA ASN A 271 10.09 -12.89 -8.38
C ASN A 271 8.64 -12.49 -8.68
N ALA A 272 8.24 -11.31 -8.24
CA ALA A 272 6.89 -10.81 -8.41
C ALA A 272 6.46 -10.77 -9.88
N ILE A 273 5.21 -11.12 -10.14
CA ILE A 273 4.65 -11.22 -11.49
C ILE A 273 3.95 -9.90 -11.83
N GLY A 274 4.44 -9.22 -12.88
CA GLY A 274 3.79 -8.03 -13.42
C GLY A 274 2.50 -8.38 -14.15
N CYS A 275 1.46 -7.57 -13.96
CA CYS A 275 0.15 -7.75 -14.56
C CYS A 275 -0.19 -6.54 -15.46
N PRO A 276 -0.09 -6.66 -16.79
CA PRO A 276 -0.55 -5.63 -17.70
C PRO A 276 -2.05 -5.35 -17.52
N MET A 277 -2.46 -4.08 -17.61
CA MET A 277 -3.88 -3.71 -17.47
C MET A 277 -4.80 -4.40 -18.49
N SER A 278 -4.26 -4.83 -19.63
CA SER A 278 -5.00 -5.63 -20.63
C SER A 278 -5.45 -7.01 -20.12
N ASN A 279 -4.82 -7.51 -19.05
CA ASN A 279 -5.16 -8.79 -18.44
C ASN A 279 -6.26 -8.66 -17.37
N ILE A 280 -6.65 -7.43 -17.04
CA ILE A 280 -7.66 -7.14 -16.01
C ILE A 280 -8.96 -6.79 -16.72
N SER A 281 -10.00 -7.59 -16.48
CA SER A 281 -11.32 -7.34 -17.05
C SER A 281 -11.83 -5.95 -16.66
N HIS A 282 -12.49 -5.26 -17.59
CA HIS A 282 -13.22 -4.02 -17.29
C HIS A 282 -14.28 -4.25 -16.21
N ASP A 283 -14.86 -5.43 -16.14
CA ASP A 283 -15.88 -5.80 -15.16
C ASP A 283 -15.30 -6.35 -13.84
N PHE A 284 -13.96 -6.30 -13.67
CA PHE A 284 -13.30 -6.76 -12.45
C PHE A 284 -13.89 -6.09 -11.21
N CYS A 285 -14.53 -6.90 -10.35
CA CYS A 285 -15.27 -6.45 -9.17
C CYS A 285 -15.41 -7.61 -8.20
N PHE A 286 -14.78 -7.57 -7.03
CA PHE A 286 -14.68 -8.69 -6.10
C PHE A 286 -14.19 -9.97 -6.78
N ASP A 287 -13.19 -9.84 -7.62
CA ASP A 287 -12.70 -10.88 -8.50
C ASP A 287 -11.24 -11.20 -8.19
N GLU A 288 -10.77 -12.36 -8.64
CA GLU A 288 -9.43 -12.86 -8.41
C GLU A 288 -8.87 -13.53 -9.68
N PHE A 289 -7.57 -13.70 -9.73
CA PHE A 289 -6.91 -14.44 -10.80
C PHE A 289 -6.78 -15.93 -10.46
N PRO A 290 -6.66 -16.80 -11.46
CA PRO A 290 -6.27 -18.19 -11.23
C PRO A 290 -4.98 -18.28 -10.42
N VAL A 291 -4.92 -19.21 -9.50
CA VAL A 291 -3.74 -19.44 -8.67
C VAL A 291 -2.64 -20.11 -9.48
N ASN A 292 -1.45 -19.55 -9.43
CA ASN A 292 -0.24 -20.15 -9.98
C ASN A 292 0.46 -20.97 -8.88
N MET A 293 0.14 -22.27 -8.81
CA MET A 293 0.69 -23.15 -7.77
C MET A 293 2.22 -23.30 -7.87
N ASP A 294 2.77 -23.38 -9.08
CA ASP A 294 4.22 -23.48 -9.27
C ASP A 294 4.97 -22.27 -8.70
N HIS A 295 4.32 -21.11 -8.73
CA HIS A 295 4.87 -19.88 -8.19
C HIS A 295 4.81 -19.83 -6.65
N ILE A 296 3.71 -20.25 -6.04
CA ILE A 296 3.49 -20.10 -4.59
C ILE A 296 3.94 -21.29 -3.76
N GLU A 297 4.11 -22.49 -4.35
CA GLU A 297 4.47 -23.70 -3.61
C GLU A 297 5.73 -23.55 -2.74
N PRO A 298 6.85 -22.96 -3.20
CA PRO A 298 8.04 -22.79 -2.37
C PRO A 298 7.78 -21.92 -1.12
N TYR A 299 6.94 -20.90 -1.25
CA TYR A 299 6.58 -20.02 -0.15
C TYR A 299 5.61 -20.70 0.82
N LEU A 300 4.67 -21.48 0.31
CA LEU A 300 3.75 -22.27 1.13
C LEU A 300 4.51 -23.31 1.96
N LEU A 301 5.44 -24.05 1.35
CA LEU A 301 6.31 -25.00 2.06
C LEU A 301 7.17 -24.31 3.12
N SER A 302 7.71 -23.14 2.81
CA SER A 302 8.46 -22.32 3.77
C SER A 302 7.58 -21.85 4.94
N SER A 303 6.31 -21.56 4.69
CA SER A 303 5.34 -21.17 5.71
C SER A 303 4.99 -22.33 6.64
N MET A 304 4.82 -23.55 6.09
CA MET A 304 4.63 -24.79 6.86
C MET A 304 5.87 -25.11 7.72
N GLY A 305 7.08 -24.80 7.23
CA GLY A 305 8.31 -24.91 8.01
C GLY A 305 8.43 -23.86 9.13
N THR A 306 7.60 -22.82 9.12
CA THR A 306 7.55 -21.81 10.21
C THR A 306 6.43 -22.12 11.20
N PHE A 307 5.27 -22.55 10.70
CA PHE A 307 4.14 -23.04 11.48
C PHE A 307 3.71 -24.40 10.96
N PRO A 308 4.23 -25.52 11.51
CA PRO A 308 3.90 -26.88 11.05
C PRO A 308 2.39 -27.17 11.03
N MET A 309 1.62 -26.58 11.93
CA MET A 309 0.17 -26.71 12.00
C MET A 309 -0.55 -26.31 10.70
N ILE A 310 0.05 -25.46 9.87
CA ILE A 310 -0.51 -25.08 8.56
C ILE A 310 -0.53 -26.28 7.62
N GLY A 311 0.46 -27.17 7.71
CA GLY A 311 0.53 -28.42 6.92
C GLY A 311 -0.42 -29.51 7.40
N GLU A 312 -0.97 -29.40 8.61
CA GLU A 312 -1.87 -30.39 9.21
C GLU A 312 -3.35 -30.12 8.89
N VAL A 313 -3.66 -28.92 8.40
CA VAL A 313 -5.02 -28.50 8.03
C VAL A 313 -5.10 -28.20 6.53
N GLY A 314 -6.32 -28.19 5.99
CA GLY A 314 -6.55 -27.80 4.59
C GLY A 314 -6.37 -26.27 4.37
N ILE A 315 -6.23 -25.89 3.11
CA ILE A 315 -6.33 -24.50 2.69
C ILE A 315 -7.76 -24.24 2.19
N ARG A 316 -8.42 -23.28 2.83
CA ARG A 316 -9.78 -22.88 2.49
C ARG A 316 -9.82 -21.98 1.27
N THR A 317 -8.87 -21.05 1.20
CA THR A 317 -8.80 -20.06 0.13
C THR A 317 -7.36 -19.93 -0.34
N PHE A 318 -7.16 -20.07 -1.65
CA PHE A 318 -5.98 -19.60 -2.35
C PHE A 318 -6.38 -18.31 -3.04
N PHE A 319 -5.71 -17.23 -2.74
CA PHE A 319 -6.00 -15.94 -3.34
C PHE A 319 -4.84 -15.46 -4.22
N ASN A 320 -5.20 -14.96 -5.40
CA ASN A 320 -4.30 -14.23 -6.30
C ASN A 320 -5.05 -13.02 -6.85
N GLY A 321 -4.58 -11.82 -6.57
CA GLY A 321 -5.23 -10.62 -7.05
C GLY A 321 -4.26 -9.53 -7.47
N PRO A 322 -4.70 -8.62 -8.38
CA PRO A 322 -3.87 -7.53 -8.83
C PRO A 322 -3.82 -6.41 -7.79
N GLU A 323 -2.62 -5.99 -7.44
CA GLU A 323 -2.39 -4.79 -6.62
C GLU A 323 -1.57 -3.75 -7.36
N SER A 324 -1.69 -2.49 -6.96
CA SER A 324 -0.95 -1.38 -7.56
C SER A 324 0.34 -1.07 -6.82
N PHE A 325 1.45 -1.09 -7.56
CA PHE A 325 2.78 -0.77 -7.07
C PHE A 325 3.41 0.37 -7.84
N THR A 326 4.39 1.01 -7.21
CA THR A 326 5.18 2.12 -7.74
C THR A 326 6.64 1.70 -7.89
N ASN A 327 7.41 2.50 -8.59
CA ASN A 327 8.82 2.23 -8.88
C ASN A 327 9.75 2.30 -7.66
N ASP A 328 9.29 2.86 -6.55
CA ASP A 328 10.05 3.11 -5.31
C ASP A 328 9.34 2.61 -4.04
N ASN A 329 8.24 1.87 -4.18
CA ASN A 329 7.42 1.38 -3.07
C ASN A 329 6.82 2.47 -2.16
N LEU A 330 6.72 3.72 -2.64
CA LEU A 330 6.12 4.85 -1.92
C LEU A 330 4.80 5.27 -2.58
N HIS A 331 3.86 5.75 -1.79
CA HIS A 331 2.57 6.22 -2.29
C HIS A 331 2.74 7.39 -3.27
N LEU A 332 1.76 7.56 -4.15
CA LEU A 332 1.64 8.74 -5.01
C LEU A 332 0.50 9.59 -4.48
N MET A 333 0.77 10.78 -3.96
CA MET A 333 -0.25 11.67 -3.45
C MET A 333 0.04 13.14 -3.75
N GLY A 334 -1.01 13.94 -3.84
CA GLY A 334 -0.93 15.40 -4.03
C GLY A 334 -1.38 15.90 -5.39
N PRO A 335 -1.27 17.21 -5.65
CA PRO A 335 -1.64 17.83 -6.92
C PRO A 335 -0.64 17.47 -8.01
N THR A 336 -1.15 17.20 -9.22
CA THR A 336 -0.29 16.93 -10.37
C THR A 336 0.22 18.26 -10.96
N PRO A 337 1.45 18.29 -11.47
CA PRO A 337 2.01 19.53 -12.03
C PRO A 337 1.41 19.91 -13.40
N GLU A 338 0.83 18.96 -14.12
CA GLU A 338 0.31 19.14 -15.47
C GLU A 338 -1.06 19.81 -15.50
N ILE A 339 -1.92 19.48 -14.51
CA ILE A 339 -3.34 19.86 -14.52
C ILE A 339 -3.70 20.48 -13.16
N GLU A 340 -4.14 21.74 -13.18
CA GLU A 340 -4.56 22.48 -12.00
C GLU A 340 -5.82 21.87 -11.38
N ASN A 341 -5.85 21.79 -10.03
CA ASN A 341 -6.94 21.23 -9.22
C ASN A 341 -7.21 19.74 -9.47
N PHE A 342 -6.27 19.05 -10.09
CA PHE A 342 -6.26 17.60 -10.21
C PHE A 342 -5.28 16.99 -9.21
N TYR A 343 -5.80 16.16 -8.32
CA TYR A 343 -5.05 15.48 -7.27
C TYR A 343 -5.07 13.98 -7.50
N VAL A 344 -4.04 13.29 -7.04
CA VAL A 344 -3.97 11.84 -7.06
C VAL A 344 -3.68 11.29 -5.66
N ALA A 345 -4.20 10.11 -5.35
CA ALA A 345 -3.88 9.33 -4.17
C ALA A 345 -4.00 7.84 -4.53
N CYS A 346 -2.89 7.24 -4.99
CA CYS A 346 -2.83 5.88 -5.51
C CYS A 346 -1.45 5.22 -5.30
N GLY A 347 -1.26 4.00 -5.80
CA GLY A 347 0.02 3.30 -5.68
C GLY A 347 0.35 2.95 -4.23
N MET A 348 -0.56 2.29 -3.54
CA MET A 348 -0.43 2.08 -2.09
C MET A 348 0.57 0.98 -1.71
N ASN A 349 1.07 0.18 -2.66
CA ASN A 349 2.13 -0.81 -2.43
C ASN A 349 1.82 -1.75 -1.26
N SER A 350 0.65 -2.37 -1.24
CA SER A 350 0.15 -3.25 -0.15
C SER A 350 0.05 -2.58 1.24
N LYS A 351 0.13 -1.25 1.33
CA LYS A 351 0.17 -0.49 2.59
C LYS A 351 -1.09 0.38 2.79
N GLY A 352 -2.04 0.31 1.85
CA GLY A 352 -3.19 1.21 1.80
C GLY A 352 -4.03 1.20 3.08
N ILE A 353 -4.26 0.04 3.68
CA ILE A 353 -5.04 -0.09 4.92
C ILE A 353 -4.35 0.64 6.09
N ALA A 354 -3.04 0.49 6.22
CA ALA A 354 -2.27 1.12 7.30
C ALA A 354 -2.03 2.63 7.07
N ALA A 355 -2.19 3.13 5.84
CA ALA A 355 -1.94 4.53 5.49
C ALA A 355 -3.21 5.36 5.30
N ALA A 356 -4.37 4.74 5.01
CA ALA A 356 -5.56 5.43 4.51
C ALA A 356 -6.06 6.55 5.40
N GLY A 357 -6.06 6.38 6.72
CA GLY A 357 -6.52 7.42 7.66
C GLY A 357 -5.67 8.69 7.57
N GLY A 358 -4.36 8.54 7.71
CA GLY A 358 -3.41 9.65 7.68
C GLY A 358 -3.34 10.31 6.29
N LEU A 359 -3.32 9.48 5.24
CA LEU A 359 -3.33 9.97 3.86
C LEU A 359 -4.62 10.75 3.56
N GLY A 360 -5.78 10.22 3.96
CA GLY A 360 -7.06 10.90 3.77
C GLY A 360 -7.11 12.25 4.47
N LYS A 361 -6.56 12.34 5.69
CA LYS A 361 -6.44 13.60 6.43
C LYS A 361 -5.57 14.61 5.69
N ILE A 362 -4.35 14.22 5.32
CA ILE A 362 -3.41 15.13 4.64
C ILE A 362 -3.97 15.60 3.29
N MET A 363 -4.60 14.70 2.51
CA MET A 363 -5.22 15.08 1.24
C MET A 363 -6.38 16.06 1.44
N ALA A 364 -7.20 15.84 2.46
CA ALA A 364 -8.29 16.77 2.78
C ALA A 364 -7.75 18.15 3.20
N ASP A 365 -6.72 18.17 4.05
CA ASP A 365 -6.03 19.40 4.46
C ASP A 365 -5.45 20.12 3.22
N TRP A 366 -4.81 19.38 2.33
CA TRP A 366 -4.21 19.97 1.12
C TRP A 366 -5.24 20.59 0.18
N VAL A 367 -6.36 19.92 -0.04
CA VAL A 367 -7.44 20.44 -0.90
C VAL A 367 -8.11 21.68 -0.29
N ILE A 368 -8.31 21.70 1.04
CA ILE A 368 -9.01 22.78 1.73
C ILE A 368 -8.09 24.00 1.94
N ASP A 369 -6.88 23.75 2.44
CA ASP A 369 -5.96 24.81 2.88
C ASP A 369 -4.97 25.23 1.78
N GLY A 370 -4.85 24.42 0.70
CA GLY A 370 -3.91 24.66 -0.40
C GLY A 370 -2.50 24.13 -0.14
N TYR A 371 -2.25 23.48 1.02
CA TYR A 371 -0.96 22.86 1.38
C TYR A 371 -1.19 21.66 2.31
N PRO A 372 -0.27 20.69 2.31
CA PRO A 372 -0.39 19.50 3.16
C PRO A 372 -0.09 19.84 4.63
N SER A 373 -0.78 19.18 5.56
CA SER A 373 -0.60 19.39 7.01
C SER A 373 0.61 18.67 7.61
N GLY A 374 1.48 18.10 6.79
CA GLY A 374 2.67 17.37 7.23
C GLY A 374 3.74 17.27 6.15
N GLU A 375 4.89 16.72 6.51
CA GLU A 375 5.95 16.38 5.57
C GLU A 375 5.47 15.26 4.62
N ILE A 376 5.56 15.48 3.31
CA ILE A 376 5.08 14.52 2.30
C ILE A 376 6.03 14.37 1.11
N THR A 377 7.22 14.97 1.17
CA THR A 377 8.16 15.04 0.04
C THR A 377 8.42 13.67 -0.59
N GLU A 378 8.55 12.64 0.22
CA GLU A 378 8.80 11.28 -0.27
C GLU A 378 7.60 10.61 -0.96
N THR A 379 6.37 11.09 -0.70
CA THR A 379 5.13 10.56 -1.29
C THR A 379 4.49 11.52 -2.31
N ASP A 380 5.04 12.72 -2.45
CA ASP A 380 4.55 13.71 -3.42
C ASP A 380 4.65 13.15 -4.85
N VAL A 381 3.55 13.18 -5.60
CA VAL A 381 3.52 12.69 -6.97
C VAL A 381 4.56 13.38 -7.87
N ARG A 382 4.90 14.63 -7.57
CA ARG A 382 5.86 15.46 -8.32
C ARG A 382 7.33 14.99 -8.20
N ARG A 383 7.64 14.03 -7.30
CA ARG A 383 8.98 13.43 -7.18
C ARG A 383 9.42 12.62 -8.39
N ASN A 384 8.47 12.22 -9.22
CA ASN A 384 8.72 11.36 -10.38
C ASN A 384 8.98 12.19 -11.65
N ASN A 385 9.82 11.66 -12.53
CA ASN A 385 10.11 12.26 -13.82
C ASN A 385 9.54 11.42 -14.98
N SER A 386 9.54 11.98 -16.19
CA SER A 386 8.94 11.35 -17.38
C SER A 386 9.55 9.99 -17.75
N VAL A 387 10.82 9.75 -17.48
CA VAL A 387 11.46 8.45 -17.74
C VAL A 387 10.86 7.36 -16.87
N GLN A 388 10.59 7.67 -15.59
CA GLN A 388 10.03 6.74 -14.62
C GLN A 388 8.57 6.37 -14.91
N THR A 389 7.90 7.10 -15.78
CA THR A 389 6.51 6.83 -16.20
C THR A 389 6.42 6.05 -17.52
N SER A 390 7.56 5.79 -18.19
CA SER A 390 7.58 5.02 -19.43
C SER A 390 7.18 3.56 -19.19
N GLN A 391 6.50 2.94 -20.17
CA GLN A 391 5.99 1.57 -20.05
C GLN A 391 7.12 0.57 -19.78
N THR A 392 8.20 0.63 -20.56
CA THR A 392 9.35 -0.28 -20.38
C THR A 392 9.99 -0.16 -19.01
N TYR A 393 10.05 1.07 -18.45
CA TYR A 393 10.60 1.28 -17.12
C TYR A 393 9.72 0.66 -16.04
N ILE A 394 8.42 0.94 -16.04
CA ILE A 394 7.52 0.44 -14.99
C ILE A 394 7.41 -1.09 -15.01
N GLU A 395 7.35 -1.70 -16.20
CA GLU A 395 7.27 -3.16 -16.35
C GLU A 395 8.50 -3.89 -15.84
N SER A 396 9.68 -3.28 -15.95
CA SER A 396 10.92 -3.88 -15.46
C SER A 396 11.18 -3.55 -13.98
N ARG A 397 10.90 -2.31 -13.54
CA ARG A 397 11.25 -1.82 -12.21
C ARG A 397 10.25 -2.20 -11.14
N ILE A 398 8.95 -2.15 -11.41
CA ILE A 398 7.94 -2.30 -10.37
C ILE A 398 7.86 -3.73 -9.83
N PRO A 399 7.91 -4.81 -10.64
CA PRO A 399 8.00 -6.16 -10.08
C PRO A 399 9.26 -6.37 -9.22
N GLU A 400 10.41 -5.84 -9.62
CA GLU A 400 11.62 -5.88 -8.78
C GLU A 400 11.41 -5.12 -7.47
N ALA A 401 10.80 -3.92 -7.52
CA ALA A 401 10.53 -3.14 -6.32
C ALA A 401 9.60 -3.87 -5.35
N LEU A 402 8.55 -4.53 -5.85
CA LEU A 402 7.67 -5.39 -5.05
C LEU A 402 8.45 -6.53 -4.41
N GLY A 403 9.24 -7.28 -5.19
CA GLY A 403 10.02 -8.41 -4.71
C GLY A 403 11.04 -8.04 -3.61
N HIS A 404 11.38 -6.77 -3.52
CA HIS A 404 12.28 -6.26 -2.49
C HIS A 404 11.58 -5.60 -1.29
N THR A 405 10.26 -5.67 -1.18
CA THR A 405 9.52 -5.04 -0.07
C THR A 405 10.00 -5.51 1.31
N TYR A 406 10.34 -6.79 1.45
CA TYR A 406 10.87 -7.39 2.68
C TYR A 406 12.39 -7.57 2.66
N SER A 407 13.06 -7.18 1.59
CA SER A 407 14.52 -7.27 1.50
C SER A 407 15.20 -6.25 2.40
N MET A 408 16.42 -6.54 2.77
CA MET A 408 17.26 -5.60 3.50
C MET A 408 17.79 -4.53 2.55
N HIS A 409 17.52 -3.26 2.87
CA HIS A 409 17.93 -2.12 2.04
C HIS A 409 19.19 -1.43 2.54
N TRP A 410 19.66 -1.78 3.70
CA TRP A 410 20.85 -1.19 4.31
C TRP A 410 22.14 -1.95 3.90
N PRO A 411 23.26 -1.29 3.64
CA PRO A 411 23.41 0.17 3.68
C PRO A 411 22.82 0.90 2.48
N PHE A 412 22.81 0.34 1.26
CA PHE A 412 22.24 0.94 0.06
C PHE A 412 21.95 -0.14 -0.98
N TYR A 413 20.71 -0.60 -1.01
CA TYR A 413 20.27 -1.51 -2.07
C TYR A 413 20.29 -0.81 -3.44
N GLN A 414 20.81 -1.49 -4.44
CA GLN A 414 20.84 -1.04 -5.83
C GLN A 414 19.94 -1.93 -6.69
N TYR A 415 18.92 -1.36 -7.32
CA TYR A 415 18.07 -2.08 -8.25
C TYR A 415 18.88 -2.59 -9.46
N SER A 416 18.55 -3.78 -9.94
CA SER A 416 19.17 -4.41 -11.12
C SER A 416 18.50 -4.00 -12.42
N SER A 417 17.19 -3.79 -12.40
CA SER A 417 16.40 -3.33 -13.54
C SER A 417 16.66 -1.86 -13.88
N ALA A 418 16.36 -1.49 -15.11
CA ALA A 418 16.39 -0.12 -15.61
C ALA A 418 17.75 0.61 -15.32
N ARG A 419 18.87 -0.12 -15.39
CA ARG A 419 20.23 0.43 -15.24
C ARG A 419 20.58 1.30 -16.44
N ASN A 420 21.51 2.24 -16.23
CA ASN A 420 22.05 3.14 -17.25
C ASN A 420 21.06 4.13 -17.87
N LEU A 421 19.86 4.30 -17.30
CA LEU A 421 18.94 5.36 -17.70
C LEU A 421 19.48 6.76 -17.34
N TRP A 422 20.29 6.81 -16.30
CA TRP A 422 20.94 8.02 -15.83
C TRP A 422 22.43 7.74 -15.67
N LYS A 423 23.26 8.39 -16.48
CA LYS A 423 24.72 8.25 -16.46
C LYS A 423 25.37 9.59 -16.15
N SER A 424 26.47 9.58 -15.38
CA SER A 424 27.30 10.78 -15.25
C SER A 424 27.96 11.12 -16.60
N PRO A 425 28.34 12.37 -16.86
CA PRO A 425 29.13 12.73 -18.05
C PRO A 425 30.43 11.94 -18.20
N LEU A 426 30.96 11.42 -17.07
CA LEU A 426 32.23 10.66 -17.04
C LEU A 426 32.00 9.14 -17.06
N HIS A 427 30.75 8.66 -17.23
CA HIS A 427 30.44 7.25 -17.10
C HIS A 427 31.26 6.35 -18.02
N GLU A 428 31.36 6.71 -19.30
CA GLU A 428 32.07 5.90 -20.30
C GLU A 428 33.59 5.89 -20.03
N GLU A 429 34.14 7.01 -19.62
CA GLU A 429 35.57 7.13 -19.25
C GLU A 429 35.90 6.25 -18.03
N LEU A 430 35.02 6.28 -17.01
CA LEU A 430 35.21 5.48 -15.81
C LEU A 430 34.98 3.99 -16.08
N ALA A 431 34.06 3.63 -16.95
CA ALA A 431 33.83 2.25 -17.36
C ALA A 431 35.07 1.67 -18.08
N CYS A 432 35.76 2.44 -18.94
CA CYS A 432 36.99 2.03 -19.57
C CYS A 432 38.13 1.77 -18.56
N LEU A 433 38.10 2.44 -17.43
CA LEU A 433 39.10 2.28 -16.35
C LEU A 433 38.69 1.21 -15.33
N LEU A 434 37.63 0.42 -15.60
CA LEU A 434 37.03 -0.52 -14.66
C LEU A 434 36.51 0.11 -13.35
N TYR A 435 36.27 1.42 -13.36
CA TYR A 435 35.64 2.13 -12.26
C TYR A 435 34.18 2.35 -12.57
N THR A 436 33.33 2.11 -11.59
CA THR A 436 31.94 2.57 -11.60
C THR A 436 31.89 4.04 -11.23
N SER A 437 30.72 4.68 -11.31
CA SER A 437 30.53 6.10 -10.99
C SER A 437 31.30 6.53 -9.72
N PRO A 438 31.86 7.76 -9.67
CA PRO A 438 32.58 8.26 -8.49
C PRO A 438 31.69 8.51 -7.26
N SER A 439 30.43 8.05 -7.28
CA SER A 439 29.55 8.13 -6.12
C SER A 439 30.09 7.33 -4.94
N PRO A 440 30.10 7.88 -3.74
CA PRO A 440 30.43 7.13 -2.53
C PRO A 440 29.59 5.86 -2.33
N ARG A 441 28.40 5.81 -2.94
CA ARG A 441 27.50 4.65 -2.91
C ARG A 441 28.00 3.46 -3.74
N ASP A 442 28.83 3.73 -4.74
CA ASP A 442 29.37 2.70 -5.63
C ASP A 442 30.71 2.13 -5.13
N LYS A 443 31.27 2.65 -4.04
CA LYS A 443 32.55 2.16 -3.47
C LYS A 443 32.48 0.69 -3.03
N SER A 444 31.31 0.21 -2.65
CA SER A 444 31.11 -1.21 -2.30
C SER A 444 31.13 -2.15 -3.52
N GLN A 445 30.99 -1.60 -4.73
CA GLN A 445 31.01 -2.35 -6.00
C GLN A 445 32.26 -2.06 -6.84
N SER A 446 33.10 -1.12 -6.45
CA SER A 446 34.34 -0.87 -7.14
C SER A 446 35.36 -1.96 -6.76
N HIS A 447 35.75 -2.77 -7.72
CA HIS A 447 36.95 -3.59 -7.62
C HIS A 447 38.18 -2.65 -7.64
N MET A 448 38.37 -1.87 -6.60
CA MET A 448 39.66 -1.23 -6.38
C MET A 448 40.67 -2.31 -6.01
N PRO A 449 41.83 -2.41 -6.65
CA PRO A 449 42.88 -3.25 -6.15
C PRO A 449 43.19 -2.85 -4.71
N SER A 450 43.32 -3.82 -3.82
CA SER A 450 43.64 -3.61 -2.39
C SER A 450 45.06 -3.09 -2.14
N SER A 451 45.63 -2.41 -3.12
CA SER A 451 46.97 -1.84 -3.04
C SER A 451 47.01 -0.47 -3.71
N ALA A 452 46.66 0.54 -2.96
CA ALA A 452 47.18 1.89 -3.09
C ALA A 452 47.15 2.56 -1.71
#